data_2f18896788af524d303bf586b95aab63
#
_entry.id   2f18896788af524d303bf586b95aab63
#
_cell.length_a   1.000
_cell.length_b   1.000
_cell.length_c   1.000
_cell.angle_alpha   90.00
_cell.angle_beta   90.00
_cell.angle_gamma   90.00
#
_symmetry.space_group_name_H-M   'P 1'
#
loop_
_entity.id
_entity.type
_entity.pdbx_description
1 polymer ?
#
loop_
_entity_poly.entity_id
_entity_poly.type
_entity_poly.pdbx_seq_one_letter_code
_entity_poly.pdbx_strand_id
1 'polypeptide(L)'
;MSDLRPGAAALPTGLGSALPLRDWHPHAALRVRATAMAGPAFPVVDAHNHLGRWLSEKNTWLTPDLSALLELLDAAKVTTLVNLDGRWGEELAANIERYDRAHPVRFVTFCHIDWSLLASDDDNTAVVARMQEQLAASAAAGARGVKVWKDLGLTVRDASGALVMPDDPRVVAVLQAAGELGLPVLIHTADPVAFFEPLDATNERLDELTEQPAWWFGGDEFPTFTALMGSLDRLLGSCSATTFIGAHVGCWSEDLGQVGSMLRRHPHWNVDLGGRLGEIGRQPRTFARFVEQFPDRVLFGTDAFPPTLDAYERYYRFLETDDDHFDYTDEQVPPQGRWAIYGCSLEPHLLEALYSGNARRLLGLS
;
A
#
# COMPACT_ATOMS: atom_id res chain seq x y z
N MET A 1 42.21 -39.62 18.74
CA MET A 1 40.89 -39.00 18.56
C MET A 1 40.57 -39.08 17.07
N SER A 2 39.83 -40.12 16.71
CA SER A 2 39.48 -40.44 15.31
C SER A 2 38.40 -39.53 14.81
N ASP A 3 38.68 -38.96 13.66
CA ASP A 3 37.83 -38.09 12.86
C ASP A 3 36.57 -38.87 12.38
N LEU A 4 35.47 -38.79 13.12
CA LEU A 4 34.17 -39.30 12.69
C LEU A 4 33.44 -38.20 11.94
N ARG A 5 33.88 -37.88 10.73
CA ARG A 5 32.98 -37.25 9.74
C ARG A 5 32.21 -38.38 9.06
N PRO A 6 30.88 -38.45 9.19
CA PRO A 6 30.11 -39.39 8.37
C PRO A 6 30.37 -39.04 6.89
N GLY A 7 30.73 -40.07 6.11
CA GLY A 7 30.95 -39.92 4.67
C GLY A 7 29.74 -39.21 4.07
N ALA A 8 29.97 -38.17 3.26
CA ALA A 8 28.93 -37.46 2.55
C ALA A 8 28.11 -38.46 1.72
N ALA A 9 26.89 -38.73 2.14
CA ALA A 9 25.98 -39.52 1.34
C ALA A 9 25.83 -38.80 -0.04
N ALA A 10 25.98 -39.55 -1.11
CA ALA A 10 25.76 -39.00 -2.45
C ALA A 10 24.36 -38.45 -2.53
N LEU A 11 24.24 -37.19 -2.95
CA LEU A 11 22.91 -36.57 -3.18
C LEU A 11 22.11 -37.44 -4.17
N PRO A 12 20.79 -37.58 -3.98
CA PRO A 12 19.95 -38.32 -4.93
C PRO A 12 20.18 -37.83 -6.35
N THR A 13 20.30 -38.75 -7.30
CA THR A 13 20.46 -38.45 -8.72
C THR A 13 19.24 -37.64 -9.21
N GLY A 14 19.47 -36.41 -9.60
CA GLY A 14 18.42 -35.46 -10.03
C GLY A 14 18.37 -34.17 -9.23
N LEU A 15 18.96 -34.12 -8.03
CA LEU A 15 19.12 -32.90 -7.22
C LEU A 15 20.58 -32.44 -7.31
N GLY A 16 21.02 -32.11 -8.50
CA GLY A 16 22.35 -31.54 -8.72
C GLY A 16 22.37 -30.02 -8.57
N SER A 17 23.55 -29.44 -8.81
CA SER A 17 23.86 -28.01 -8.77
C SER A 17 23.02 -27.10 -9.71
N ALA A 18 21.92 -27.59 -10.25
CA ALA A 18 21.08 -26.94 -11.26
C ALA A 18 19.58 -26.95 -10.93
N LEU A 19 19.20 -27.02 -9.64
CA LEU A 19 17.78 -26.80 -9.29
C LEU A 19 17.45 -25.32 -9.53
N PRO A 20 16.59 -24.98 -10.49
CA PRO A 20 16.15 -23.60 -10.68
C PRO A 20 15.47 -23.08 -9.42
N LEU A 21 15.63 -21.79 -9.11
CA LEU A 21 15.02 -21.17 -7.93
C LEU A 21 13.49 -21.37 -7.91
N ARG A 22 12.83 -21.27 -9.05
CA ARG A 22 11.38 -21.51 -9.19
C ARG A 22 10.92 -22.92 -8.78
N ASP A 23 11.84 -23.92 -8.81
CA ASP A 23 11.54 -25.31 -8.46
C ASP A 23 11.93 -25.61 -7.00
N TRP A 24 12.45 -24.63 -6.28
CA TRP A 24 12.88 -24.75 -4.89
C TRP A 24 11.74 -24.32 -3.95
N HIS A 25 11.06 -25.28 -3.36
CA HIS A 25 9.91 -25.11 -2.47
C HIS A 25 10.19 -25.77 -1.11
N PRO A 26 10.99 -25.14 -0.25
CA PRO A 26 11.30 -25.71 1.06
C PRO A 26 10.08 -25.65 1.97
N HIS A 27 9.85 -26.74 2.70
CA HIS A 27 8.85 -26.77 3.76
C HIS A 27 9.54 -26.68 5.12
N ALA A 28 9.05 -25.80 5.98
CA ALA A 28 9.55 -25.70 7.34
C ALA A 28 9.22 -26.98 8.12
N ALA A 29 10.23 -27.55 8.78
CA ALA A 29 10.02 -28.67 9.70
C ALA A 29 9.60 -28.21 11.11
N LEU A 30 9.41 -26.92 11.32
CA LEU A 30 9.00 -26.33 12.58
C LEU A 30 7.59 -26.80 12.95
N ARG A 31 7.41 -27.05 14.25
CA ARG A 31 6.10 -27.33 14.84
C ARG A 31 5.75 -26.18 15.78
N VAL A 32 5.12 -25.17 15.24
CA VAL A 32 4.74 -23.95 15.95
C VAL A 32 3.21 -23.89 16.10
N ARG A 33 2.75 -23.04 16.99
CA ARG A 33 1.32 -22.77 17.14
C ARG A 33 0.79 -22.16 15.85
N ALA A 34 -0.42 -22.55 15.46
CA ALA A 34 -1.17 -21.94 14.38
C ALA A 34 -2.54 -21.53 14.93
N THR A 35 -2.73 -20.25 15.16
CA THR A 35 -3.97 -19.69 15.66
C THR A 35 -4.96 -19.53 14.51
N ALA A 36 -6.10 -20.21 14.59
CA ALA A 36 -7.21 -20.00 13.66
C ALA A 36 -7.93 -18.69 14.03
N MET A 37 -8.04 -17.78 13.06
CA MET A 37 -8.75 -16.52 13.27
C MET A 37 -10.27 -16.72 13.11
N ALA A 38 -11.02 -16.28 14.11
CA ALA A 38 -12.51 -16.23 14.05
C ALA A 38 -13.02 -14.85 13.60
N GLY A 39 -12.15 -14.04 13.04
CA GLY A 39 -12.33 -12.63 12.67
C GLY A 39 -11.56 -11.70 13.61
N PRO A 40 -11.54 -10.39 13.32
CA PRO A 40 -10.79 -9.40 14.10
C PRO A 40 -11.46 -9.11 15.44
N ALA A 41 -10.66 -8.67 16.42
CA ALA A 41 -11.13 -8.29 17.75
C ALA A 41 -12.07 -7.07 17.73
N PHE A 42 -11.92 -6.17 16.75
CA PHE A 42 -12.71 -4.95 16.58
C PHE A 42 -13.19 -4.82 15.14
N PRO A 43 -14.27 -4.02 14.87
CA PRO A 43 -14.69 -3.69 13.52
C PRO A 43 -13.57 -2.97 12.75
N VAL A 44 -13.49 -3.23 11.45
CA VAL A 44 -12.38 -2.77 10.60
C VAL A 44 -12.86 -1.73 9.58
N VAL A 45 -12.03 -0.73 9.33
CA VAL A 45 -12.07 0.13 8.14
C VAL A 45 -10.83 -0.21 7.30
N ASP A 46 -11.04 -0.76 6.11
CA ASP A 46 -9.94 -0.98 5.16
C ASP A 46 -9.69 0.32 4.38
N ALA A 47 -8.63 1.02 4.72
CA ALA A 47 -8.32 2.34 4.17
C ALA A 47 -7.59 2.29 2.82
N HIS A 48 -7.24 1.10 2.32
CA HIS A 48 -6.50 0.96 1.07
C HIS A 48 -7.00 -0.23 0.24
N ASN A 49 -7.82 0.04 -0.76
CA ASN A 49 -8.30 -0.99 -1.67
C ASN A 49 -8.66 -0.42 -3.06
N HIS A 50 -8.81 -1.31 -4.04
CA HIS A 50 -9.04 -1.00 -5.44
C HIS A 50 -10.28 -1.74 -5.96
N LEU A 51 -11.31 -1.00 -6.40
CA LEU A 51 -12.59 -1.56 -6.86
C LEU A 51 -13.01 -1.06 -8.26
N GLY A 52 -12.26 -0.10 -8.80
CA GLY A 52 -12.59 0.56 -10.07
C GLY A 52 -12.40 -0.32 -11.28
N ARG A 53 -12.59 0.27 -12.46
CA ARG A 53 -12.46 -0.41 -13.76
C ARG A 53 -11.12 -0.19 -14.43
N TRP A 54 -10.47 0.93 -14.14
CA TRP A 54 -9.32 1.41 -14.90
C TRP A 54 -8.06 0.54 -14.75
N LEU A 55 -7.95 -0.25 -13.68
CA LEU A 55 -6.88 -1.26 -13.51
C LEU A 55 -7.18 -2.57 -14.24
N SER A 56 -8.41 -2.75 -14.74
CA SER A 56 -8.79 -3.94 -15.51
C SER A 56 -8.47 -3.76 -16.98
N GLU A 57 -7.76 -4.71 -17.58
CA GLU A 57 -7.47 -4.72 -19.02
C GLU A 57 -8.74 -4.62 -19.89
N LYS A 58 -9.87 -5.11 -19.38
CA LYS A 58 -11.16 -5.15 -20.09
C LYS A 58 -12.05 -3.97 -19.72
N ASN A 59 -11.59 -3.01 -18.95
CA ASN A 59 -12.39 -1.91 -18.40
C ASN A 59 -13.68 -2.41 -17.70
N THR A 60 -13.58 -3.50 -16.96
CA THR A 60 -14.65 -4.08 -16.15
C THR A 60 -14.37 -3.86 -14.68
N TRP A 61 -15.41 -3.83 -13.84
CA TRP A 61 -15.23 -3.72 -12.39
C TRP A 61 -14.31 -4.84 -11.89
N LEU A 62 -13.32 -4.51 -11.06
CA LEU A 62 -12.43 -5.50 -10.43
C LEU A 62 -13.21 -6.47 -9.54
N THR A 63 -14.32 -6.01 -8.96
CA THR A 63 -15.27 -6.84 -8.22
C THR A 63 -16.67 -6.72 -8.87
N PRO A 64 -16.98 -7.53 -9.87
CA PRO A 64 -18.23 -7.44 -10.61
C PRO A 64 -19.46 -7.81 -9.77
N ASP A 65 -19.34 -8.80 -8.87
CA ASP A 65 -20.39 -9.23 -7.95
C ASP A 65 -20.29 -8.46 -6.62
N LEU A 66 -21.11 -7.42 -6.52
CA LEU A 66 -21.15 -6.57 -5.34
C LEU A 66 -21.79 -7.26 -4.13
N SER A 67 -22.71 -8.20 -4.34
CA SER A 67 -23.31 -8.96 -3.23
C SER A 67 -22.29 -9.88 -2.59
N ALA A 68 -21.51 -10.60 -3.40
CA ALA A 68 -20.41 -11.43 -2.90
C ALA A 68 -19.33 -10.59 -2.17
N LEU A 69 -19.03 -9.38 -2.67
CA LEU A 69 -18.13 -8.47 -1.97
C LEU A 69 -18.69 -8.09 -0.60
N LEU A 70 -19.95 -7.71 -0.49
CA LEU A 70 -20.58 -7.34 0.78
C LEU A 70 -20.60 -8.50 1.78
N GLU A 71 -20.93 -9.71 1.33
CA GLU A 71 -20.87 -10.92 2.15
C GLU A 71 -19.44 -11.19 2.68
N LEU A 72 -18.42 -11.02 1.83
CA LEU A 72 -17.02 -11.13 2.21
C LEU A 72 -16.64 -10.07 3.27
N LEU A 73 -16.99 -8.81 3.05
CA LEU A 73 -16.72 -7.72 3.99
C LEU A 73 -17.41 -7.97 5.35
N ASP A 74 -18.64 -8.51 5.34
CA ASP A 74 -19.35 -8.87 6.58
C ASP A 74 -18.64 -10.03 7.30
N ALA A 75 -18.21 -11.06 6.58
CA ALA A 75 -17.44 -12.17 7.15
C ALA A 75 -16.10 -11.70 7.75
N ALA A 76 -15.42 -10.77 7.06
CA ALA A 76 -14.19 -10.15 7.54
C ALA A 76 -14.40 -9.06 8.60
N LYS A 77 -15.66 -8.72 8.98
CA LYS A 77 -16.03 -7.59 9.86
C LYS A 77 -15.50 -6.23 9.37
N VAL A 78 -15.34 -6.06 8.08
CA VAL A 78 -14.99 -4.78 7.45
C VAL A 78 -16.25 -3.95 7.32
N THR A 79 -16.34 -2.90 8.11
CA THR A 79 -17.52 -2.01 8.14
C THR A 79 -17.50 -0.99 7.01
N THR A 80 -16.31 -0.56 6.64
CA THR A 80 -16.11 0.43 5.56
C THR A 80 -14.85 0.07 4.78
N LEU A 81 -14.93 0.14 3.46
CA LEU A 81 -13.81 -0.03 2.54
C LEU A 81 -13.59 1.23 1.73
N VAL A 82 -12.35 1.72 1.70
CA VAL A 82 -11.96 2.87 0.88
C VAL A 82 -11.60 2.40 -0.51
N ASN A 83 -12.39 2.82 -1.50
CA ASN A 83 -12.10 2.60 -2.91
C ASN A 83 -11.20 3.72 -3.44
N LEU A 84 -9.97 3.39 -3.79
CA LEU A 84 -8.97 4.34 -4.27
C LEU A 84 -9.00 4.56 -5.79
N ASP A 85 -10.01 4.03 -6.49
CA ASP A 85 -10.08 4.01 -7.96
C ASP A 85 -11.13 4.95 -8.55
N GLY A 86 -11.49 6.00 -7.86
CA GLY A 86 -12.56 6.88 -8.34
C GLY A 86 -12.26 7.59 -9.66
N ARG A 87 -10.98 7.82 -10.01
CA ARG A 87 -10.62 8.67 -11.16
C ARG A 87 -11.26 10.04 -11.04
N TRP A 88 -11.80 10.60 -12.11
CA TRP A 88 -12.51 11.88 -12.17
C TRP A 88 -13.67 11.83 -13.18
N GLY A 89 -14.49 12.86 -13.23
CA GLY A 89 -15.58 13.00 -14.20
C GLY A 89 -16.59 11.85 -14.16
N GLU A 90 -16.90 11.28 -15.31
CA GLU A 90 -17.88 10.20 -15.45
C GLU A 90 -17.47 8.92 -14.73
N GLU A 91 -16.16 8.61 -14.68
CA GLU A 91 -15.68 7.44 -13.97
C GLU A 91 -15.87 7.58 -12.46
N LEU A 92 -15.60 8.77 -11.91
CA LEU A 92 -15.86 9.06 -10.51
C LEU A 92 -17.37 8.96 -10.20
N ALA A 93 -18.20 9.52 -11.04
CA ALA A 93 -19.66 9.45 -10.87
C ALA A 93 -20.16 7.99 -10.86
N ALA A 94 -19.62 7.15 -11.76
CA ALA A 94 -19.97 5.72 -11.82
C ALA A 94 -19.52 4.95 -10.56
N ASN A 95 -18.32 5.22 -10.04
CA ASN A 95 -17.83 4.63 -8.81
C ASN A 95 -18.70 5.05 -7.61
N ILE A 96 -18.97 6.34 -7.44
CA ILE A 96 -19.80 6.89 -6.34
C ILE A 96 -21.21 6.30 -6.39
N GLU A 97 -21.84 6.24 -7.56
CA GLU A 97 -23.19 5.67 -7.70
C GLU A 97 -23.22 4.19 -7.31
N ARG A 98 -22.24 3.41 -7.80
CA ARG A 98 -22.18 1.96 -7.57
C ARG A 98 -21.90 1.61 -6.11
N TYR A 99 -21.00 2.34 -5.46
CA TYR A 99 -20.49 2.00 -4.14
C TYR A 99 -21.07 2.90 -3.05
N ASP A 100 -20.74 4.18 -3.06
CA ASP A 100 -21.02 5.10 -1.94
C ASP A 100 -22.53 5.38 -1.78
N ARG A 101 -23.26 5.62 -2.88
CA ARG A 101 -24.69 5.91 -2.84
C ARG A 101 -25.54 4.66 -2.67
N ALA A 102 -25.19 3.58 -3.37
CA ALA A 102 -25.93 2.32 -3.27
C ALA A 102 -25.78 1.68 -1.90
N HIS A 103 -24.62 1.86 -1.25
CA HIS A 103 -24.30 1.26 0.05
C HIS A 103 -23.65 2.29 0.99
N PRO A 104 -24.42 3.26 1.50
CA PRO A 104 -23.91 4.30 2.39
C PRO A 104 -23.15 3.70 3.58
N VAL A 105 -22.06 4.35 3.99
CA VAL A 105 -21.16 3.92 5.08
C VAL A 105 -20.27 2.71 4.74
N ARG A 106 -20.67 1.84 3.80
CA ARG A 106 -19.90 0.65 3.44
C ARG A 106 -18.69 0.98 2.54
N PHE A 107 -18.81 2.04 1.76
CA PHE A 107 -17.75 2.46 0.85
C PHE A 107 -17.49 3.95 0.94
N VAL A 108 -16.25 4.32 0.63
CA VAL A 108 -15.76 5.69 0.53
C VAL A 108 -14.86 5.75 -0.69
N THR A 109 -15.20 6.59 -1.67
CA THR A 109 -14.44 6.69 -2.92
C THR A 109 -13.52 7.91 -2.91
N PHE A 110 -12.23 7.68 -3.22
CA PHE A 110 -11.22 8.72 -3.45
C PHE A 110 -11.11 9.01 -4.95
N CYS A 111 -10.99 10.27 -5.32
CA CYS A 111 -10.73 10.68 -6.69
C CYS A 111 -9.23 10.65 -7.01
N HIS A 112 -8.89 10.79 -8.30
CA HIS A 112 -7.53 11.04 -8.78
C HIS A 112 -7.41 12.45 -9.34
N ILE A 113 -6.18 12.85 -9.61
CA ILE A 113 -5.82 14.06 -10.34
C ILE A 113 -5.29 13.62 -11.71
N ASP A 114 -5.69 14.34 -12.76
CA ASP A 114 -5.16 14.10 -14.11
C ASP A 114 -3.78 14.76 -14.29
N TRP A 115 -2.74 14.03 -13.88
CA TRP A 115 -1.37 14.49 -14.03
C TRP A 115 -0.91 14.62 -15.49
N SER A 116 -1.64 14.09 -16.48
CA SER A 116 -1.30 14.24 -17.89
C SER A 116 -1.38 15.70 -18.35
N LEU A 117 -2.13 16.53 -17.64
CA LEU A 117 -2.20 17.97 -17.90
C LEU A 117 -0.86 18.67 -17.74
N LEU A 118 0.08 18.11 -16.97
CA LEU A 118 1.43 18.66 -16.79
C LEU A 118 2.29 18.59 -18.07
N ALA A 119 1.92 17.74 -19.03
CA ALA A 119 2.57 17.64 -20.34
C ALA A 119 2.07 18.72 -21.34
N SER A 120 1.14 19.58 -20.94
CA SER A 120 0.68 20.69 -21.78
C SER A 120 1.74 21.78 -21.92
N ASP A 121 1.82 22.39 -23.11
CA ASP A 121 2.63 23.60 -23.39
C ASP A 121 1.98 24.88 -22.84
N ASP A 122 0.83 24.79 -22.18
CA ASP A 122 0.15 25.94 -21.59
C ASP A 122 0.94 26.53 -20.41
N ASP A 123 0.63 27.77 -20.07
CA ASP A 123 1.20 28.39 -18.86
C ASP A 123 0.93 27.54 -17.60
N ASN A 124 1.94 27.36 -16.78
CA ASN A 124 1.86 26.56 -15.55
C ASN A 124 0.68 26.96 -14.63
N THR A 125 0.38 28.28 -14.56
CA THR A 125 -0.74 28.79 -13.77
C THR A 125 -2.08 28.27 -14.30
N ALA A 126 -2.26 28.26 -15.63
CA ALA A 126 -3.46 27.73 -16.27
C ALA A 126 -3.58 26.21 -16.11
N VAL A 127 -2.46 25.48 -16.17
CA VAL A 127 -2.44 24.01 -15.93
C VAL A 127 -2.84 23.71 -14.50
N VAL A 128 -2.26 24.38 -13.50
CA VAL A 128 -2.60 24.22 -12.09
C VAL A 128 -4.08 24.55 -11.84
N ALA A 129 -4.57 25.68 -12.38
CA ALA A 129 -5.98 26.06 -12.23
C ALA A 129 -6.94 24.98 -12.75
N ARG A 130 -6.67 24.39 -13.92
CA ARG A 130 -7.49 23.29 -14.46
C ARG A 130 -7.50 22.06 -13.55
N MET A 131 -6.34 21.67 -12.98
CA MET A 131 -6.28 20.54 -12.04
C MET A 131 -7.05 20.85 -10.75
N GLN A 132 -6.96 22.08 -10.24
CA GLN A 132 -7.73 22.52 -9.07
C GLN A 132 -9.23 22.58 -9.33
N GLU A 133 -9.67 23.03 -10.50
CA GLU A 133 -11.08 23.00 -10.93
C GLU A 133 -11.59 21.55 -11.02
N GLN A 134 -10.83 20.64 -11.61
CA GLN A 134 -11.16 19.21 -11.66
C GLN A 134 -11.28 18.61 -10.26
N LEU A 135 -10.38 18.96 -9.36
CA LEU A 135 -10.39 18.50 -7.97
C LEU A 135 -11.62 19.02 -7.23
N ALA A 136 -11.94 20.32 -7.37
CA ALA A 136 -13.14 20.91 -6.79
C ALA A 136 -14.44 20.27 -7.33
N ALA A 137 -14.49 19.98 -8.64
CA ALA A 137 -15.59 19.25 -9.24
C ALA A 137 -15.72 17.82 -8.69
N SER A 138 -14.60 17.14 -8.47
CA SER A 138 -14.58 15.80 -7.87
C SER A 138 -15.06 15.81 -6.41
N ALA A 139 -14.66 16.80 -5.62
CA ALA A 139 -15.16 17.02 -4.27
C ALA A 139 -16.70 17.28 -4.26
N ALA A 140 -17.17 18.14 -5.15
CA ALA A 140 -18.59 18.43 -5.29
C ALA A 140 -19.42 17.22 -5.76
N ALA A 141 -18.83 16.32 -6.54
CA ALA A 141 -19.45 15.05 -6.95
C ALA A 141 -19.54 14.03 -5.81
N GLY A 142 -18.79 14.21 -4.73
CA GLY A 142 -18.84 13.36 -3.54
C GLY A 142 -17.57 12.58 -3.23
N ALA A 143 -16.45 12.86 -3.91
CA ALA A 143 -15.15 12.28 -3.53
C ALA A 143 -14.81 12.65 -2.09
N ARG A 144 -14.29 11.68 -1.34
CA ARG A 144 -13.99 11.82 0.09
C ARG A 144 -12.49 11.90 0.38
N GLY A 145 -11.65 11.90 -0.64
CA GLY A 145 -10.21 12.05 -0.59
C GLY A 145 -9.59 11.96 -1.97
N VAL A 146 -8.28 12.06 -2.04
CA VAL A 146 -7.48 12.01 -3.26
C VAL A 146 -6.51 10.84 -3.19
N LYS A 147 -6.45 10.00 -4.22
CA LYS A 147 -5.36 9.03 -4.43
C LYS A 147 -4.33 9.64 -5.38
N VAL A 148 -3.10 9.67 -4.94
CA VAL A 148 -1.92 9.93 -5.79
C VAL A 148 -1.19 8.61 -5.96
N TRP A 149 -1.02 8.19 -7.21
CA TRP A 149 -0.29 6.98 -7.59
C TRP A 149 1.22 7.25 -7.65
N LYS A 150 2.01 6.17 -7.68
CA LYS A 150 3.48 6.22 -7.81
C LYS A 150 3.99 6.84 -9.12
N ASP A 151 3.10 7.43 -9.92
CA ASP A 151 3.44 8.02 -11.21
C ASP A 151 4.37 9.23 -11.10
N LEU A 152 4.20 10.02 -10.03
CA LEU A 152 5.06 11.19 -9.77
C LEU A 152 6.48 10.75 -9.43
N GLY A 153 7.43 11.25 -10.21
CA GLY A 153 8.85 10.89 -10.13
C GLY A 153 9.23 9.64 -10.91
N LEU A 154 8.26 8.84 -11.40
CA LEU A 154 8.54 7.60 -12.15
C LEU A 154 8.08 7.65 -13.61
N THR A 155 6.88 8.15 -13.87
CA THR A 155 6.30 8.10 -15.24
C THR A 155 5.76 9.45 -15.72
N VAL A 156 5.24 10.29 -14.84
CA VAL A 156 4.70 11.60 -15.22
C VAL A 156 5.82 12.52 -15.69
N ARG A 157 5.63 13.05 -16.90
CA ARG A 157 6.58 13.99 -17.51
C ARG A 157 5.87 15.29 -17.85
N ASP A 158 6.61 16.39 -17.75
CA ASP A 158 6.14 17.70 -18.22
C ASP A 158 6.35 17.90 -19.73
N ALA A 159 5.94 19.04 -20.25
CA ALA A 159 6.07 19.39 -21.67
C ALA A 159 7.52 19.36 -22.17
N SER A 160 8.53 19.52 -21.31
CA SER A 160 9.95 19.38 -21.67
C SER A 160 10.42 17.94 -21.73
N GLY A 161 9.60 16.97 -21.29
CA GLY A 161 9.94 15.56 -21.12
C GLY A 161 10.64 15.24 -19.80
N ALA A 162 10.82 16.20 -18.91
CA ALA A 162 11.42 15.98 -17.59
C ALA A 162 10.42 15.26 -16.65
N LEU A 163 10.93 14.37 -15.79
CA LEU A 163 10.12 13.73 -14.75
C LEU A 163 9.60 14.78 -13.75
N VAL A 164 8.32 14.71 -13.45
CA VAL A 164 7.68 15.55 -12.45
C VAL A 164 7.77 14.87 -11.09
N MET A 165 8.54 15.46 -10.18
CA MET A 165 8.75 14.95 -8.83
C MET A 165 7.55 15.27 -7.92
N PRO A 166 7.35 14.52 -6.82
CA PRO A 166 6.29 14.81 -5.84
C PRO A 166 6.30 16.25 -5.30
N ASP A 167 7.47 16.87 -5.11
CA ASP A 167 7.62 18.24 -4.62
C ASP A 167 7.65 19.32 -5.73
N ASP A 168 7.26 18.97 -6.95
CA ASP A 168 7.09 19.98 -8.02
C ASP A 168 6.11 21.07 -7.56
N PRO A 169 6.41 22.37 -7.75
CA PRO A 169 5.55 23.45 -7.30
C PRO A 169 4.10 23.35 -7.80
N ARG A 170 3.87 22.79 -8.99
CA ARG A 170 2.53 22.57 -9.56
C ARG A 170 1.78 21.47 -8.79
N VAL A 171 2.46 20.39 -8.45
CA VAL A 171 1.91 19.30 -7.61
C VAL A 171 1.58 19.83 -6.21
N VAL A 172 2.52 20.56 -5.59
CA VAL A 172 2.32 21.19 -4.29
C VAL A 172 1.07 22.06 -4.28
N ALA A 173 0.89 22.95 -5.29
CA ALA A 173 -0.26 23.85 -5.38
C ALA A 173 -1.60 23.10 -5.46
N VAL A 174 -1.63 21.98 -6.19
CA VAL A 174 -2.85 21.15 -6.32
C VAL A 174 -3.14 20.39 -5.03
N LEU A 175 -2.12 19.86 -4.35
CA LEU A 175 -2.31 19.13 -3.11
C LEU A 175 -2.60 20.06 -1.91
N GLN A 176 -2.16 21.31 -1.94
CA GLN A 176 -2.61 22.35 -1.01
C GLN A 176 -4.12 22.62 -1.18
N ALA A 177 -4.60 22.73 -2.43
CA ALA A 177 -6.02 22.88 -2.71
C ALA A 177 -6.86 21.68 -2.22
N ALA A 178 -6.32 20.46 -2.25
CA ALA A 178 -6.96 19.30 -1.62
C ALA A 178 -7.18 19.52 -0.11
N GLY A 179 -6.17 20.05 0.58
CA GLY A 179 -6.28 20.42 2.00
C GLY A 179 -7.34 21.51 2.26
N GLU A 180 -7.39 22.53 1.42
CA GLU A 180 -8.42 23.60 1.51
C GLU A 180 -9.86 23.07 1.30
N LEU A 181 -10.00 22.02 0.49
CA LEU A 181 -11.27 21.30 0.29
C LEU A 181 -11.57 20.28 1.39
N GLY A 182 -10.67 20.10 2.37
CA GLY A 182 -10.82 19.13 3.42
C GLY A 182 -10.65 17.68 2.97
N LEU A 183 -10.05 17.45 1.80
CA LEU A 183 -9.79 16.12 1.26
C LEU A 183 -8.46 15.57 1.74
N PRO A 184 -8.41 14.46 2.50
CA PRO A 184 -7.18 13.75 2.78
C PRO A 184 -6.57 13.19 1.49
N VAL A 185 -5.23 13.15 1.43
CA VAL A 185 -4.49 12.65 0.26
C VAL A 185 -3.79 11.34 0.65
N LEU A 186 -4.20 10.23 0.04
CA LEU A 186 -3.47 8.97 0.12
C LEU A 186 -2.45 8.94 -1.02
N ILE A 187 -1.17 8.97 -0.66
CA ILE A 187 -0.06 9.10 -1.61
C ILE A 187 0.82 7.86 -1.62
N HIS A 188 1.04 7.32 -2.82
CA HIS A 188 2.00 6.28 -3.14
C HIS A 188 3.17 6.92 -3.90
N THR A 189 4.37 6.97 -3.30
CA THR A 189 5.50 7.72 -3.87
C THR A 189 6.54 6.81 -4.51
N ALA A 190 6.86 5.68 -3.87
CA ALA A 190 7.88 4.73 -4.33
C ALA A 190 7.43 3.30 -4.04
N ASP A 191 8.08 2.34 -4.66
CA ASP A 191 7.96 0.91 -4.37
C ASP A 191 9.04 0.45 -3.35
N PRO A 192 9.06 -0.83 -2.93
CA PRO A 192 10.11 -1.36 -2.04
C PRO A 192 11.52 -0.99 -2.49
N VAL A 193 12.41 -0.78 -1.54
CA VAL A 193 13.82 -0.39 -1.83
C VAL A 193 14.47 -1.27 -2.88
N ALA A 194 14.22 -2.59 -2.82
CA ALA A 194 14.77 -3.56 -3.77
C ALA A 194 14.37 -3.33 -5.23
N PHE A 195 13.27 -2.58 -5.50
CA PHE A 195 12.86 -2.24 -6.86
C PHE A 195 13.78 -1.20 -7.53
N PHE A 196 14.59 -0.51 -6.72
CA PHE A 196 15.57 0.49 -7.14
C PHE A 196 17.02 -0.02 -7.08
N GLU A 197 17.20 -1.25 -6.60
CA GLU A 197 18.51 -1.90 -6.49
C GLU A 197 18.82 -2.73 -7.74
N PRO A 198 20.10 -3.14 -7.95
CA PRO A 198 20.45 -4.02 -9.05
C PRO A 198 19.61 -5.30 -9.07
N LEU A 199 19.16 -5.69 -10.26
CA LEU A 199 18.38 -6.92 -10.44
C LEU A 199 19.32 -8.11 -10.65
N ASP A 200 19.85 -8.64 -9.56
CA ASP A 200 20.79 -9.77 -9.52
C ASP A 200 20.45 -10.76 -8.41
N ALA A 201 21.34 -11.73 -8.17
CA ALA A 201 21.13 -12.80 -7.18
C ALA A 201 21.07 -12.30 -5.71
N THR A 202 21.36 -11.03 -5.45
CA THR A 202 21.28 -10.42 -4.11
C THR A 202 19.99 -9.66 -3.89
N ASN A 203 19.17 -9.46 -4.93
CA ASN A 203 17.92 -8.74 -4.84
C ASN A 203 16.85 -9.62 -4.19
N GLU A 204 16.32 -9.21 -3.05
CA GLU A 204 15.32 -10.01 -2.31
C GLU A 204 13.97 -10.12 -3.02
N ARG A 205 13.72 -9.26 -4.03
CA ARG A 205 12.49 -9.22 -4.85
C ARG A 205 12.70 -9.79 -6.26
N LEU A 206 13.77 -10.59 -6.46
CA LEU A 206 14.13 -11.10 -7.78
C LEU A 206 13.00 -11.90 -8.45
N ASP A 207 12.28 -12.76 -7.71
CA ASP A 207 11.15 -13.53 -8.26
C ASP A 207 10.05 -12.58 -8.76
N GLU A 208 9.61 -11.64 -7.94
CA GLU A 208 8.57 -10.65 -8.25
C GLU A 208 8.95 -9.77 -9.46
N LEU A 209 10.17 -9.23 -9.46
CA LEU A 209 10.63 -8.34 -10.54
C LEU A 209 10.93 -9.10 -11.84
N THR A 210 11.16 -10.39 -11.77
CA THR A 210 11.28 -11.25 -12.97
C THR A 210 9.91 -11.44 -13.62
N GLU A 211 8.84 -11.57 -12.83
CA GLU A 211 7.47 -11.69 -13.34
C GLU A 211 6.89 -10.33 -13.75
N GLN A 212 7.31 -9.24 -13.05
CA GLN A 212 6.83 -7.87 -13.27
C GLN A 212 7.99 -6.93 -13.61
N PRO A 213 8.68 -7.12 -14.76
CA PRO A 213 9.89 -6.33 -15.09
C PRO A 213 9.65 -4.83 -15.21
N ALA A 214 8.40 -4.41 -15.46
CA ALA A 214 8.00 -2.99 -15.50
C ALA A 214 8.00 -2.31 -14.11
N TRP A 215 8.16 -3.07 -13.04
CA TRP A 215 8.23 -2.54 -11.68
C TRP A 215 9.67 -2.28 -11.21
N TRP A 216 10.68 -2.64 -12.01
CA TRP A 216 12.07 -2.34 -11.70
C TRP A 216 12.45 -0.92 -12.14
N PHE A 217 12.95 -0.14 -11.20
CA PHE A 217 13.31 1.27 -11.35
C PHE A 217 14.81 1.52 -11.07
N GLY A 218 15.65 0.50 -11.23
CA GLY A 218 17.11 0.60 -11.01
C GLY A 218 17.88 1.17 -12.19
N GLY A 219 17.21 1.65 -13.26
CA GLY A 219 17.84 2.26 -14.42
C GLY A 219 18.17 3.75 -14.21
N ASP A 220 19.16 4.27 -14.96
CA ASP A 220 19.61 5.68 -14.88
C ASP A 220 18.50 6.70 -15.25
N GLU A 221 17.42 6.25 -15.91
CA GLU A 221 16.26 7.08 -16.28
C GLU A 221 15.34 7.37 -15.10
N PHE A 222 15.48 6.67 -13.99
CA PHE A 222 14.68 6.85 -12.78
C PHE A 222 15.47 7.54 -11.67
N PRO A 223 14.80 8.31 -10.80
CA PRO A 223 15.43 8.82 -9.59
C PRO A 223 15.72 7.67 -8.62
N THR A 224 16.72 7.84 -7.78
CA THR A 224 16.97 6.87 -6.69
C THR A 224 15.82 6.86 -5.69
N PHE A 225 15.65 5.75 -4.99
CA PHE A 225 14.68 5.62 -3.90
C PHE A 225 14.78 6.79 -2.90
N THR A 226 16.01 7.12 -2.47
CA THR A 226 16.24 8.22 -1.52
C THR A 226 15.92 9.61 -2.09
N ALA A 227 16.05 9.81 -3.39
CA ALA A 227 15.65 11.05 -4.05
C ALA A 227 14.12 11.21 -4.04
N LEU A 228 13.36 10.12 -4.31
CA LEU A 228 11.91 10.11 -4.22
C LEU A 228 11.41 10.37 -2.80
N MET A 229 11.98 9.69 -1.80
CA MET A 229 11.60 9.89 -0.40
C MET A 229 11.97 11.28 0.11
N GLY A 230 13.08 11.85 -0.35
CA GLY A 230 13.45 13.25 -0.07
C GLY A 230 12.48 14.24 -0.71
N SER A 231 11.97 13.94 -1.90
CA SER A 231 10.93 14.74 -2.56
C SER A 231 9.60 14.66 -1.79
N LEU A 232 9.19 13.46 -1.34
CA LEU A 232 8.02 13.32 -0.46
C LEU A 232 8.16 14.14 0.83
N ASP A 233 9.31 14.09 1.47
CA ASP A 233 9.57 14.85 2.71
C ASP A 233 9.41 16.37 2.49
N ARG A 234 9.91 16.91 1.36
CA ARG A 234 9.71 18.32 0.98
C ARG A 234 8.28 18.66 0.63
N LEU A 235 7.57 17.77 -0.08
CA LEU A 235 6.14 17.92 -0.36
C LEU A 235 5.34 18.05 0.94
N LEU A 236 5.54 17.13 1.89
CA LEU A 236 4.87 17.16 3.20
C LEU A 236 5.16 18.46 3.95
N GLY A 237 6.42 18.93 3.93
CA GLY A 237 6.81 20.22 4.52
C GLY A 237 6.11 21.42 3.88
N SER A 238 5.81 21.34 2.58
CA SER A 238 5.15 22.41 1.81
C SER A 238 3.62 22.42 1.96
N CYS A 239 3.00 21.29 2.35
CA CYS A 239 1.55 21.11 2.43
C CYS A 239 1.06 20.87 3.87
N SER A 240 1.51 21.66 4.84
CA SER A 240 1.25 21.44 6.28
C SER A 240 -0.22 21.47 6.69
N ALA A 241 -1.10 22.05 5.88
CA ALA A 241 -2.56 22.09 6.12
C ALA A 241 -3.32 20.90 5.49
N THR A 242 -2.64 20.09 4.67
CA THR A 242 -3.24 18.92 4.01
C THR A 242 -2.96 17.67 4.82
N THR A 243 -3.99 16.87 5.13
CA THR A 243 -3.83 15.57 5.75
C THR A 243 -3.34 14.55 4.73
N PHE A 244 -2.21 13.90 5.00
CA PHE A 244 -1.68 12.84 4.13
C PHE A 244 -1.75 11.46 4.80
N ILE A 245 -1.93 10.45 3.95
CA ILE A 245 -1.79 9.03 4.28
C ILE A 245 -0.75 8.46 3.32
N GLY A 246 0.42 8.11 3.83
CA GLY A 246 1.46 7.44 3.06
C GLY A 246 1.08 5.98 2.84
N ALA A 247 0.83 5.60 1.60
CA ALA A 247 0.57 4.22 1.24
C ALA A 247 1.74 3.31 1.66
N HIS A 248 1.45 2.03 1.96
CA HIS A 248 2.49 1.01 2.11
C HIS A 248 3.53 1.34 3.22
N VAL A 249 3.04 1.76 4.39
CA VAL A 249 3.89 2.24 5.50
C VAL A 249 4.76 3.43 5.06
N GLY A 250 4.15 4.35 4.29
CA GLY A 250 4.83 5.51 3.72
C GLY A 250 5.88 5.16 2.68
N CYS A 251 5.73 4.01 2.00
CA CYS A 251 6.65 3.44 1.00
C CYS A 251 8.07 3.16 1.54
N TRP A 252 8.24 2.97 2.85
CA TRP A 252 9.53 2.65 3.47
C TRP A 252 9.39 1.63 4.59
N SER A 253 8.64 0.56 4.34
CA SER A 253 8.35 -0.50 5.31
C SER A 253 9.60 -1.24 5.81
N GLU A 254 10.69 -1.20 5.04
CA GLU A 254 11.98 -1.81 5.37
C GLU A 254 12.74 -1.02 6.46
N ASP A 255 12.43 0.28 6.66
CA ASP A 255 13.03 1.11 7.69
C ASP A 255 11.98 1.94 8.46
N LEU A 256 11.34 1.30 9.45
CA LEU A 256 10.36 1.95 10.32
C LEU A 256 10.95 3.10 11.15
N GLY A 257 12.28 3.16 11.29
CA GLY A 257 12.96 4.27 11.95
C GLY A 257 12.89 5.55 11.12
N GLN A 258 13.08 5.46 9.80
CA GLN A 258 12.92 6.59 8.87
C GLN A 258 11.46 7.05 8.80
N VAL A 259 10.51 6.10 8.67
CA VAL A 259 9.07 6.40 8.69
C VAL A 259 8.69 7.14 9.98
N GLY A 260 9.13 6.63 11.14
CA GLY A 260 8.90 7.28 12.43
C GLY A 260 9.53 8.68 12.53
N SER A 261 10.69 8.90 11.90
CA SER A 261 11.31 10.21 11.84
C SER A 261 10.51 11.20 11.01
N MET A 262 9.94 10.75 9.89
CA MET A 262 9.04 11.56 9.05
C MET A 262 7.72 11.86 9.78
N LEU A 263 7.10 10.88 10.46
CA LEU A 263 5.89 11.08 11.26
C LEU A 263 6.08 12.13 12.36
N ARG A 264 7.27 12.18 13.01
CA ARG A 264 7.59 13.21 13.98
C ARG A 264 7.76 14.61 13.38
N ARG A 265 8.34 14.71 12.17
CA ARG A 265 8.51 15.99 11.46
C ARG A 265 7.19 16.54 10.92
N HIS A 266 6.29 15.66 10.47
CA HIS A 266 5.05 16.01 9.77
C HIS A 266 3.82 15.53 10.55
N PRO A 267 3.27 16.35 11.49
CA PRO A 267 2.10 15.97 12.30
C PRO A 267 0.84 15.64 11.50
N HIS A 268 0.72 16.07 10.27
CA HIS A 268 -0.40 15.86 9.36
C HIS A 268 -0.20 14.62 8.44
N TRP A 269 0.90 13.89 8.59
CA TRP A 269 1.19 12.68 7.83
C TRP A 269 0.87 11.43 8.65
N ASN A 270 0.19 10.47 8.05
CA ASN A 270 -0.20 9.17 8.58
C ASN A 270 0.27 8.10 7.59
N VAL A 271 0.17 6.82 7.95
CA VAL A 271 0.54 5.71 7.05
C VAL A 271 -0.49 4.58 7.12
N ASP A 272 -0.66 3.85 6.01
CA ASP A 272 -1.44 2.60 6.00
C ASP A 272 -0.53 1.37 5.87
N LEU A 273 -1.11 0.17 6.02
CA LEU A 273 -0.40 -1.11 5.96
C LEU A 273 -0.51 -1.82 4.60
N GLY A 274 -1.21 -1.20 3.64
CA GLY A 274 -1.56 -1.85 2.37
C GLY A 274 -0.37 -2.55 1.71
N GLY A 275 -0.54 -3.81 1.32
CA GLY A 275 0.45 -4.59 0.58
C GLY A 275 1.80 -4.83 1.28
N ARG A 276 1.92 -4.59 2.60
CA ARG A 276 3.22 -4.66 3.31
C ARG A 276 3.28 -5.69 4.43
N LEU A 277 2.36 -6.64 4.43
CA LEU A 277 2.37 -7.73 5.41
C LEU A 277 3.69 -8.52 5.38
N GLY A 278 4.25 -8.73 4.19
CA GLY A 278 5.52 -9.43 4.00
C GLY A 278 6.71 -8.73 4.68
N GLU A 279 6.76 -7.40 4.70
CA GLU A 279 7.86 -6.64 5.31
C GLU A 279 7.66 -6.43 6.81
N ILE A 280 6.48 -5.95 7.21
CA ILE A 280 6.21 -5.68 8.63
C ILE A 280 6.17 -6.97 9.45
N GLY A 281 5.72 -8.08 8.85
CA GLY A 281 5.67 -9.40 9.48
C GLY A 281 7.03 -10.03 9.74
N ARG A 282 8.09 -9.61 9.00
CA ARG A 282 9.48 -10.00 9.28
C ARG A 282 10.09 -9.27 10.47
N GLN A 283 9.48 -8.16 10.91
CA GLN A 283 9.99 -7.32 11.99
C GLN A 283 8.91 -7.02 13.06
N PRO A 284 8.20 -8.04 13.59
CA PRO A 284 7.00 -7.86 14.42
C PRO A 284 7.25 -7.02 15.68
N ARG A 285 8.41 -7.19 16.34
CA ARG A 285 8.76 -6.44 17.54
C ARG A 285 9.04 -4.95 17.26
N THR A 286 9.64 -4.66 16.10
CA THR A 286 9.90 -3.28 15.66
C THR A 286 8.60 -2.62 15.25
N PHE A 287 7.73 -3.36 14.56
CA PHE A 287 6.41 -2.87 14.17
C PHE A 287 5.52 -2.60 15.39
N ALA A 288 5.47 -3.50 16.37
CA ALA A 288 4.70 -3.25 17.60
C ALA A 288 5.14 -1.95 18.29
N ARG A 289 6.45 -1.75 18.50
CA ARG A 289 6.99 -0.50 19.07
C ARG A 289 6.71 0.72 18.20
N PHE A 290 6.68 0.57 16.89
CA PHE A 290 6.31 1.64 15.97
C PHE A 290 4.85 2.07 16.16
N VAL A 291 3.91 1.12 16.25
CA VAL A 291 2.49 1.41 16.53
C VAL A 291 2.32 2.02 17.92
N GLU A 292 3.03 1.54 18.95
CA GLU A 292 3.04 2.14 20.30
C GLU A 292 3.49 3.61 20.30
N GLN A 293 4.47 3.97 19.45
CA GLN A 293 4.95 5.35 19.34
C GLN A 293 4.00 6.25 18.55
N PHE A 294 3.21 5.70 17.64
CA PHE A 294 2.33 6.44 16.73
C PHE A 294 0.91 5.85 16.71
N PRO A 295 0.25 5.69 17.88
CA PRO A 295 -1.00 4.94 17.98
C PRO A 295 -2.17 5.55 17.20
N ASP A 296 -2.11 6.86 16.94
CA ASP A 296 -3.12 7.63 16.21
C ASP A 296 -2.78 7.90 14.73
N ARG A 297 -1.69 7.27 14.20
CA ARG A 297 -1.11 7.62 12.90
C ARG A 297 -1.03 6.45 11.92
N VAL A 298 -1.33 5.23 12.36
CA VAL A 298 -1.28 4.01 11.54
C VAL A 298 -2.69 3.54 11.23
N LEU A 299 -3.02 3.34 9.95
CA LEU A 299 -4.32 2.89 9.47
C LEU A 299 -4.23 1.46 8.98
N PHE A 300 -5.28 0.68 9.21
CA PHE A 300 -5.43 -0.60 8.56
C PHE A 300 -5.73 -0.40 7.07
N GLY A 301 -5.12 -1.23 6.23
CA GLY A 301 -5.34 -1.30 4.80
C GLY A 301 -4.73 -2.60 4.27
N THR A 302 -5.38 -3.23 3.29
CA THR A 302 -4.88 -4.49 2.73
C THR A 302 -4.19 -4.33 1.39
N ASP A 303 -4.69 -3.43 0.54
CA ASP A 303 -4.32 -3.35 -0.88
C ASP A 303 -4.56 -4.68 -1.63
N ALA A 304 -5.51 -5.46 -1.15
CA ALA A 304 -5.90 -6.72 -1.78
C ALA A 304 -7.01 -6.47 -2.82
N PHE A 305 -6.71 -6.67 -4.10
CA PHE A 305 -7.68 -6.49 -5.18
C PHE A 305 -7.64 -7.66 -6.19
N PRO A 306 -8.73 -8.44 -6.29
CA PRO A 306 -9.93 -8.33 -5.47
C PRO A 306 -9.66 -8.68 -3.99
N PRO A 307 -10.44 -8.12 -3.04
CA PRO A 307 -10.35 -8.51 -1.63
C PRO A 307 -10.68 -10.00 -1.45
N THR A 308 -10.01 -10.66 -0.51
CA THR A 308 -10.28 -12.05 -0.12
C THR A 308 -10.33 -12.18 1.40
N LEU A 309 -11.10 -13.13 1.90
CA LEU A 309 -11.17 -13.37 3.34
C LEU A 309 -9.82 -13.79 3.91
N ASP A 310 -9.08 -14.63 3.18
CA ASP A 310 -7.73 -15.06 3.57
C ASP A 310 -6.76 -13.90 3.75
N ALA A 311 -6.79 -12.90 2.84
CA ALA A 311 -5.96 -11.71 2.98
C ALA A 311 -6.24 -10.98 4.30
N TYR A 312 -7.52 -10.80 4.68
CA TYR A 312 -7.89 -10.19 5.95
C TYR A 312 -7.46 -11.04 7.15
N GLU A 313 -7.72 -12.34 7.15
CA GLU A 313 -7.38 -13.25 8.24
C GLU A 313 -5.88 -13.30 8.51
N ARG A 314 -5.02 -13.19 7.48
CA ARG A 314 -3.56 -13.11 7.62
C ARG A 314 -3.12 -11.82 8.33
N TYR A 315 -3.71 -10.67 7.97
CA TYR A 315 -3.46 -9.43 8.70
C TYR A 315 -3.91 -9.52 10.15
N TYR A 316 -5.10 -10.10 10.43
CA TYR A 316 -5.60 -10.28 11.79
C TYR A 316 -4.69 -11.19 12.60
N ARG A 317 -4.28 -12.32 12.03
CA ARG A 317 -3.32 -13.22 12.67
C ARG A 317 -2.01 -12.52 13.00
N PHE A 318 -1.47 -11.74 12.07
CA PHE A 318 -0.27 -10.95 12.30
C PHE A 318 -0.43 -9.95 13.45
N LEU A 319 -1.53 -9.19 13.46
CA LEU A 319 -1.73 -8.10 14.40
C LEU A 319 -2.11 -8.58 15.81
N GLU A 320 -2.89 -9.66 15.92
CA GLU A 320 -3.52 -10.09 17.16
C GLU A 320 -2.82 -11.25 17.86
N THR A 321 -1.96 -12.01 17.18
CA THR A 321 -1.31 -13.20 17.76
C THR A 321 0.17 -13.02 17.97
N ASP A 322 0.76 -13.88 18.78
CA ASP A 322 2.20 -14.07 18.95
C ASP A 322 2.70 -15.34 18.23
N ASP A 323 1.97 -15.77 17.19
CA ASP A 323 2.32 -16.95 16.41
C ASP A 323 3.68 -16.78 15.72
N ASP A 324 4.50 -17.82 15.83
CA ASP A 324 5.80 -17.89 15.15
C ASP A 324 5.68 -18.47 13.74
N HIS A 325 6.47 -17.97 12.82
CA HIS A 325 6.79 -18.59 11.53
C HIS A 325 5.58 -19.12 10.75
N PHE A 326 4.84 -18.25 10.09
CA PHE A 326 3.74 -18.62 9.20
C PHE A 326 3.84 -17.88 7.87
N ASP A 327 3.18 -18.43 6.86
CA ASP A 327 3.20 -17.89 5.50
C ASP A 327 2.28 -16.67 5.39
N TYR A 328 2.71 -15.64 4.67
CA TYR A 328 1.92 -14.46 4.38
C TYR A 328 1.02 -14.61 3.14
N THR A 329 1.14 -15.73 2.43
CA THR A 329 0.39 -16.10 1.22
C THR A 329 0.24 -17.60 1.12
N ASP A 330 -0.77 -18.10 0.39
CA ASP A 330 -0.92 -19.51 0.04
C ASP A 330 -0.21 -19.89 -1.26
N GLU A 331 0.38 -18.93 -1.96
CA GLU A 331 1.06 -19.20 -3.21
C GLU A 331 2.34 -20.02 -2.97
N GLN A 332 2.54 -21.03 -3.83
CA GLN A 332 3.70 -21.92 -3.75
C GLN A 332 5.02 -21.15 -3.92
N VAL A 333 5.05 -20.15 -4.79
CA VAL A 333 6.11 -19.15 -4.88
C VAL A 333 5.54 -17.87 -4.29
N PRO A 334 5.99 -17.45 -3.09
CA PRO A 334 5.48 -16.24 -2.46
C PRO A 334 5.73 -15.01 -3.34
N PRO A 335 4.70 -14.17 -3.61
CA PRO A 335 4.77 -13.13 -4.63
C PRO A 335 5.78 -12.03 -4.33
N GLN A 336 6.04 -11.73 -3.04
CA GLN A 336 6.98 -10.68 -2.65
C GLN A 336 8.38 -11.21 -2.34
N GLY A 337 8.48 -12.42 -1.79
CA GLY A 337 9.76 -13.06 -1.48
C GLY A 337 9.58 -14.28 -0.58
N ARG A 338 10.61 -15.12 -0.54
CA ARG A 338 10.59 -16.46 0.07
C ARG A 338 10.90 -16.42 1.55
N TRP A 339 10.04 -15.78 2.34
CA TRP A 339 10.16 -15.68 3.79
C TRP A 339 8.85 -15.97 4.49
N ALA A 340 8.95 -16.29 5.77
CA ALA A 340 7.84 -16.38 6.70
C ALA A 340 7.69 -15.08 7.50
N ILE A 341 6.51 -14.90 8.09
CA ILE A 341 6.18 -13.79 8.98
C ILE A 341 5.87 -14.29 10.39
N TYR A 342 5.75 -13.36 11.34
CA TYR A 342 5.57 -13.63 12.77
C TYR A 342 4.55 -12.67 13.34
N GLY A 343 3.69 -13.13 14.24
CA GLY A 343 2.70 -12.30 14.91
C GLY A 343 3.34 -11.22 15.79
N CYS A 344 2.71 -10.06 15.88
CA CYS A 344 3.19 -8.95 16.70
C CYS A 344 2.40 -8.70 17.99
N SER A 345 1.24 -9.33 18.16
CA SER A 345 0.42 -9.31 19.39
C SER A 345 0.18 -7.92 19.95
N LEU A 346 -0.45 -7.04 19.15
CA LEU A 346 -0.73 -5.68 19.58
C LEU A 346 -1.73 -5.65 20.73
N GLU A 347 -1.54 -4.71 21.63
CA GLU A 347 -2.48 -4.44 22.74
C GLU A 347 -3.86 -4.01 22.19
N PRO A 348 -4.96 -4.37 22.88
CA PRO A 348 -6.33 -4.12 22.38
C PRO A 348 -6.62 -2.67 21.98
N HIS A 349 -6.11 -1.70 22.75
CA HIS A 349 -6.33 -0.28 22.46
C HIS A 349 -5.61 0.18 21.18
N LEU A 350 -4.46 -0.43 20.86
CA LEU A 350 -3.72 -0.18 19.61
C LEU A 350 -4.43 -0.83 18.42
N LEU A 351 -4.98 -2.04 18.61
CA LEU A 351 -5.80 -2.71 17.60
C LEU A 351 -7.05 -1.90 17.25
N GLU A 352 -7.79 -1.42 18.24
CA GLU A 352 -8.98 -0.59 18.01
C GLU A 352 -8.66 0.68 17.23
N ALA A 353 -7.59 1.38 17.61
CA ALA A 353 -7.13 2.58 16.92
C ALA A 353 -6.71 2.28 15.47
N LEU A 354 -5.90 1.24 15.26
CA LEU A 354 -5.37 0.85 13.95
C LEU A 354 -6.47 0.31 13.04
N TYR A 355 -7.36 -0.56 13.52
CA TYR A 355 -8.40 -1.19 12.70
C TYR A 355 -9.45 -0.19 12.21
N SER A 356 -9.84 0.78 13.02
CA SER A 356 -10.90 1.69 12.60
C SER A 356 -10.79 3.12 13.14
N GLY A 357 -10.32 3.29 14.38
CA GLY A 357 -10.34 4.59 15.05
C GLY A 357 -9.63 5.70 14.27
N ASN A 358 -8.43 5.40 13.77
CA ASN A 358 -7.63 6.36 13.00
C ASN A 358 -8.28 6.70 11.66
N ALA A 359 -8.73 5.70 10.90
CA ALA A 359 -9.41 5.92 9.63
C ALA A 359 -10.72 6.70 9.80
N ARG A 360 -11.54 6.34 10.81
CA ARG A 360 -12.79 7.08 11.12
C ARG A 360 -12.52 8.55 11.41
N ARG A 361 -11.53 8.85 12.24
CA ARG A 361 -11.14 10.22 12.57
C ARG A 361 -10.67 11.01 11.35
N LEU A 362 -9.80 10.42 10.51
CA LEU A 362 -9.22 11.10 9.35
C LEU A 362 -10.24 11.30 8.21
N LEU A 363 -11.14 10.34 8.01
CA LEU A 363 -12.13 10.34 6.93
C LEU A 363 -13.48 10.92 7.36
N GLY A 364 -13.64 11.32 8.63
CA GLY A 364 -14.89 11.83 9.17
C GLY A 364 -16.03 10.80 9.08
N LEU A 365 -15.73 9.52 9.37
CA LEU A 365 -16.72 8.45 9.38
C LEU A 365 -17.39 8.33 10.76
N SER A 366 -18.68 8.14 10.76
CA SER A 366 -19.49 7.94 11.98
C SER A 366 -19.35 6.54 12.55
#